data_c6500d7cb76b58f677912c22374288f3
#
_entry.id   c6500d7cb76b58f677912c22374288f3
#
_cell.length_a   1.000
_cell.length_b   1.000
_cell.length_c   1.000
_cell.angle_alpha   90.00
_cell.angle_beta   90.00
_cell.angle_gamma   90.00
#
_symmetry.space_group_name_H-M   'P 1'
#
loop_
_entity.id
_entity.type
_entity.pdbx_description
1 polymer ?
#
loop_
_entity_poly.entity_id
_entity_poly.type
_entity_poly.pdbx_seq_one_letter_code
_entity_poly.pdbx_strand_id
1 'polypeptide(L)'
;MLTISSLTFSYHAQVERADRIAIIDNHIGWGQIVKEVYFSGCYHCVTDTGLVLVVDDTRRIIITLYIMDRRKLHQMYNNRPPKYLINKVDFNVNHGWVQTYRAAMRAGLI
;
A
#
# COMPACT_ATOMS: atom_id res chain seq x y z
N MET A 1 -16.89 -4.37 -4.64
CA MET A 1 -15.51 -4.04 -4.19
C MET A 1 -15.52 -2.70 -3.47
N LEU A 2 -14.66 -2.53 -2.47
CA LEU A 2 -14.54 -1.28 -1.73
C LEU A 2 -14.10 -0.12 -2.63
N THR A 3 -14.58 1.07 -2.34
CA THR A 3 -14.09 2.31 -2.93
C THR A 3 -13.32 3.10 -1.87
N ILE A 4 -12.20 3.70 -2.26
CA ILE A 4 -11.32 4.42 -1.32
C ILE A 4 -12.05 5.61 -0.70
N SER A 5 -12.89 6.30 -1.45
CA SER A 5 -13.64 7.47 -0.96
C SER A 5 -14.60 7.16 0.19
N SER A 6 -14.96 5.89 0.38
CA SER A 6 -15.84 5.46 1.48
C SER A 6 -15.07 5.13 2.77
N LEU A 7 -13.74 5.18 2.74
CA LEU A 7 -12.89 4.80 3.86
C LEU A 7 -12.39 6.01 4.62
N THR A 8 -12.17 5.83 5.93
CA THR A 8 -11.52 6.82 6.79
C THR A 8 -10.24 6.24 7.35
N PHE A 9 -9.29 7.08 7.74
CA PHE A 9 -8.04 6.64 8.35
C PHE A 9 -8.21 6.45 9.84
N SER A 10 -7.63 5.37 10.38
CA SER A 10 -7.47 5.21 11.82
C SER A 10 -6.51 6.27 12.36
N TYR A 11 -6.52 6.47 13.69
CA TYR A 11 -5.54 7.34 14.34
C TYR A 11 -4.11 6.86 14.06
N HIS A 12 -3.86 5.56 14.16
CA HIS A 12 -2.56 4.95 13.85
C HIS A 12 -2.10 5.30 12.43
N ALA A 13 -2.98 5.14 11.43
CA ALA A 13 -2.64 5.45 10.05
C ALA A 13 -2.32 6.94 9.87
N GLN A 14 -3.09 7.83 10.49
CA GLN A 14 -2.87 9.27 10.38
C GLN A 14 -1.55 9.72 11.01
N VAL A 15 -1.18 9.15 12.14
CA VAL A 15 0.01 9.56 12.91
C VAL A 15 1.25 8.76 12.49
N GLU A 16 1.15 7.43 12.51
CA GLU A 16 2.29 6.54 12.25
C GLU A 16 2.64 6.40 10.77
N ARG A 17 1.72 6.72 9.88
CA ARG A 17 1.89 6.62 8.43
C ARG A 17 1.68 7.95 7.72
N ALA A 18 1.81 9.07 8.44
CA ALA A 18 1.63 10.41 7.88
C ALA A 18 2.57 10.68 6.71
N ASP A 19 3.81 10.20 6.78
CA ASP A 19 4.80 10.32 5.71
C ASP A 19 4.37 9.58 4.45
N ARG A 20 3.82 8.37 4.59
CA ARG A 20 3.31 7.58 3.46
C ARG A 20 2.09 8.24 2.83
N ILE A 21 1.17 8.73 3.65
CA ILE A 21 -0.01 9.45 3.17
C ILE A 21 0.40 10.67 2.36
N ALA A 22 1.38 11.44 2.84
CA ALA A 22 1.87 12.61 2.12
C ALA A 22 2.49 12.25 0.77
N ILE A 23 3.28 11.18 0.70
CA ILE A 23 3.86 10.69 -0.55
C ILE A 23 2.76 10.27 -1.53
N ILE A 24 1.75 9.57 -1.05
CA ILE A 24 0.63 9.12 -1.89
C ILE A 24 -0.15 10.32 -2.41
N ASP A 25 -0.49 11.28 -1.54
CA ASP A 25 -1.24 12.48 -1.92
C ASP A 25 -0.50 13.33 -2.94
N ASN A 26 0.82 13.45 -2.81
CA ASN A 26 1.61 14.39 -3.61
C ASN A 26 2.21 13.76 -4.87
N HIS A 27 2.43 12.45 -4.91
CA HIS A 27 3.22 11.82 -5.97
C HIS A 27 2.58 10.61 -6.62
N ILE A 28 2.00 9.69 -5.85
CA ILE A 28 1.55 8.40 -6.36
C ILE A 28 0.08 8.45 -6.79
N GLY A 29 -0.76 9.04 -5.96
CA GLY A 29 -2.21 8.98 -6.10
C GLY A 29 -2.79 7.70 -5.49
N TRP A 30 -4.03 7.80 -4.99
CA TRP A 30 -4.69 6.68 -4.32
C TRP A 30 -5.16 5.61 -5.30
N GLY A 31 -5.61 6.03 -6.49
CA GLY A 31 -6.09 5.10 -7.50
C GLY A 31 -7.39 4.42 -7.10
N GLN A 32 -7.57 3.20 -7.60
CA GLN A 32 -8.74 2.38 -7.34
C GLN A 32 -8.32 1.02 -6.80
N ILE A 33 -9.15 0.42 -5.94
CA ILE A 33 -8.91 -0.93 -5.42
C ILE A 33 -9.20 -1.92 -6.55
N VAL A 34 -8.22 -2.79 -6.84
CA VAL A 34 -8.32 -3.80 -7.90
C VAL A 34 -8.30 -5.23 -7.37
N LYS A 35 -7.98 -5.43 -6.10
CA LYS A 35 -7.98 -6.74 -5.47
C LYS A 35 -8.19 -6.59 -3.97
N GLU A 36 -8.97 -7.50 -3.39
CA GLU A 36 -9.16 -7.62 -1.94
C GLU A 36 -8.80 -9.03 -1.50
N VAL A 37 -8.03 -9.14 -0.42
CA VAL A 37 -7.71 -10.42 0.21
C VAL A 37 -8.06 -10.30 1.70
N TYR A 38 -8.96 -11.15 2.16
CA TYR A 38 -9.28 -11.22 3.59
C TYR A 38 -8.26 -12.10 4.28
N PHE A 39 -7.59 -11.55 5.26
CA PHE A 39 -6.57 -12.28 6.03
C PHE A 39 -6.49 -11.73 7.44
N SER A 40 -6.53 -12.65 8.42
CA SER A 40 -6.32 -12.31 9.83
C SER A 40 -7.23 -11.19 10.34
N GLY A 41 -8.51 -11.23 9.96
CA GLY A 41 -9.51 -10.28 10.44
C GLY A 41 -9.56 -8.96 9.70
N CYS A 42 -8.74 -8.78 8.65
CA CYS A 42 -8.66 -7.54 7.90
C CYS A 42 -8.76 -7.79 6.38
N TYR A 43 -9.22 -6.78 5.65
CA TYR A 43 -9.16 -6.78 4.19
C TYR A 43 -7.88 -6.10 3.74
N HIS A 44 -7.07 -6.80 2.96
CA HIS A 44 -5.88 -6.25 2.32
C HIS A 44 -6.25 -5.87 0.90
N CYS A 45 -6.32 -4.57 0.63
CA CYS A 45 -6.83 -4.02 -0.62
C CYS A 45 -5.67 -3.49 -1.45
N VAL A 46 -5.46 -4.09 -2.63
CA VAL A 46 -4.43 -3.63 -3.58
C VAL A 46 -5.03 -2.56 -4.47
N THR A 47 -4.31 -1.46 -4.65
CA THR A 47 -4.70 -0.41 -5.59
C THR A 47 -3.90 -0.49 -6.89
N ASP A 48 -4.45 0.06 -7.96
CA ASP A 48 -3.79 0.11 -9.27
C ASP A 48 -2.58 1.08 -9.31
N THR A 49 -2.34 1.82 -8.24
CA THR A 49 -1.16 2.69 -8.09
C THR A 49 -0.05 2.04 -7.27
N GLY A 50 -0.21 0.79 -6.84
CA GLY A 50 0.84 0.06 -6.15
C GLY A 50 0.78 0.14 -4.63
N LEU A 51 -0.39 0.37 -4.06
CA LEU A 51 -0.60 0.44 -2.61
C LEU A 51 -1.29 -0.81 -2.09
N VAL A 52 -1.05 -1.12 -0.80
CA VAL A 52 -1.91 -2.01 -0.02
C VAL A 52 -2.52 -1.21 1.12
N LEU A 53 -3.85 -1.17 1.15
CA LEU A 53 -4.61 -0.58 2.24
C LEU A 53 -5.13 -1.72 3.11
N VAL A 54 -4.77 -1.73 4.40
CA VAL A 54 -5.29 -2.72 5.34
C VAL A 54 -6.51 -2.12 6.00
N VAL A 55 -7.68 -2.71 5.71
CA VAL A 55 -8.99 -2.20 6.12
C VAL A 55 -9.59 -3.14 7.16
N ASP A 56 -10.25 -2.59 8.16
CA ASP A 56 -10.90 -3.36 9.20
C ASP A 56 -12.05 -4.24 8.65
N ASP A 57 -12.53 -5.16 9.47
CA ASP A 57 -13.60 -6.10 9.06
C ASP A 57 -14.94 -5.42 8.80
N THR A 58 -15.15 -4.20 9.31
CA THR A 58 -16.36 -3.40 8.99
C THR A 58 -16.28 -2.73 7.63
N ARG A 59 -15.12 -2.77 6.97
CA ARG A 59 -14.85 -2.15 5.65
C ARG A 59 -14.96 -0.62 5.66
N ARG A 60 -14.66 0.02 6.79
CA ARG A 60 -14.80 1.48 6.95
C ARG A 60 -13.50 2.20 7.24
N ILE A 61 -12.54 1.52 7.88
CA ILE A 61 -11.37 2.17 8.47
C ILE A 61 -10.09 1.57 7.88
N ILE A 62 -9.24 2.43 7.35
CA ILE A 62 -7.87 2.05 6.96
C ILE A 62 -7.03 2.01 8.23
N ILE A 63 -6.64 0.81 8.65
CA ILE A 63 -5.83 0.58 9.85
C ILE A 63 -4.39 0.96 9.60
N THR A 64 -3.85 0.57 8.47
CA THR A 64 -2.49 0.90 8.02
C THR A 64 -2.41 0.79 6.49
N LEU A 65 -1.27 1.21 5.94
CA LEU A 65 -1.08 1.19 4.49
C LEU A 65 0.40 1.00 4.14
N TYR A 66 0.64 0.45 2.97
CA TYR A 66 1.98 0.24 2.43
C TYR A 66 2.06 0.75 1.01
N ILE A 67 3.22 1.28 0.64
CA ILE A 67 3.62 1.45 -0.76
C ILE A 67 4.42 0.21 -1.10
N MET A 68 3.90 -0.66 -1.99
CA MET A 68 4.48 -1.99 -2.21
C MET A 68 5.85 -1.95 -2.87
N ASP A 69 6.71 -2.91 -2.45
CA ASP A 69 7.83 -3.37 -3.26
C ASP A 69 7.40 -4.62 -4.07
N ARG A 70 8.29 -5.15 -4.89
CA ARG A 70 8.01 -6.36 -5.69
C ARG A 70 7.67 -7.56 -4.83
N ARG A 71 8.35 -7.73 -3.72
CA ARG A 71 8.13 -8.86 -2.82
C ARG A 71 6.70 -8.87 -2.30
N LYS A 72 6.21 -7.72 -1.83
CA LYS A 72 4.84 -7.60 -1.34
C LYS A 72 3.83 -7.80 -2.47
N LEU A 73 4.09 -7.26 -3.65
CA LEU A 73 3.24 -7.45 -4.81
C LEU A 73 3.09 -8.93 -5.17
N HIS A 74 4.20 -9.68 -5.21
CA HIS A 74 4.15 -11.12 -5.49
C HIS A 74 3.39 -11.90 -4.41
N GLN A 75 3.53 -11.53 -3.14
CA GLN A 75 2.75 -12.13 -2.06
C GLN A 75 1.25 -11.91 -2.26
N MET A 76 0.85 -10.72 -2.66
CA MET A 76 -0.56 -10.37 -2.83
C MET A 76 -1.21 -11.07 -4.04
N TYR A 77 -0.44 -11.56 -5.00
CA TYR A 77 -0.92 -12.17 -6.24
C TYR A 77 -0.45 -13.62 -6.44
N ASN A 78 -0.01 -14.30 -5.38
CA ASN A 78 0.49 -15.68 -5.46
C ASN A 78 1.54 -15.85 -6.56
N ASN A 79 2.49 -14.93 -6.65
CA ASN A 79 3.58 -14.88 -7.61
C ASN A 79 3.13 -14.65 -9.08
N ARG A 80 1.90 -14.19 -9.29
CA ARG A 80 1.37 -13.91 -10.64
C ARG A 80 0.76 -12.51 -10.74
N PRO A 81 1.50 -11.45 -10.39
CA PRO A 81 0.95 -10.10 -10.49
C PRO A 81 0.75 -9.65 -11.95
N PRO A 82 -0.24 -8.79 -12.21
CA PRO A 82 -0.38 -8.17 -13.51
C PRO A 82 0.83 -7.33 -13.87
N LYS A 83 1.23 -7.35 -15.14
CA LYS A 83 2.41 -6.65 -15.62
C LYS A 83 2.36 -5.15 -15.36
N TYR A 84 1.18 -4.52 -15.52
CA TYR A 84 1.05 -3.08 -15.27
C TYR A 84 1.33 -2.71 -13.81
N LEU A 85 0.97 -3.59 -12.85
CA LEU A 85 1.28 -3.37 -11.44
C LEU A 85 2.77 -3.56 -11.15
N ILE A 86 3.43 -4.53 -11.79
CA ILE A 86 4.89 -4.69 -11.69
C ILE A 86 5.57 -3.40 -12.10
N ASN A 87 5.18 -2.84 -13.24
CA ASN A 87 5.76 -1.61 -13.75
C ASN A 87 5.51 -0.42 -12.81
N LYS A 88 4.30 -0.34 -12.25
CA LYS A 88 3.95 0.74 -11.31
C LYS A 88 4.70 0.63 -10.00
N VAL A 89 4.82 -0.58 -9.45
CA VAL A 89 5.59 -0.82 -8.23
C VAL A 89 7.06 -0.49 -8.45
N ASP A 90 7.65 -0.90 -9.57
CA ASP A 90 9.04 -0.56 -9.90
C ASP A 90 9.25 0.95 -10.02
N PHE A 91 8.30 1.65 -10.62
CA PHE A 91 8.33 3.11 -10.70
C PHE A 91 8.38 3.74 -9.31
N ASN A 92 7.53 3.28 -8.39
CA ASN A 92 7.50 3.78 -7.02
C ASN A 92 8.82 3.49 -6.28
N VAL A 93 9.36 2.28 -6.45
CA VAL A 93 10.64 1.89 -5.85
C VAL A 93 11.78 2.76 -6.38
N ASN A 94 11.84 2.96 -7.69
CA ASN A 94 12.90 3.73 -8.34
C ASN A 94 12.88 5.22 -7.95
N HIS A 95 11.72 5.75 -7.57
CA HIS A 95 11.59 7.11 -7.05
C HIS A 95 11.89 7.23 -5.55
N GLY A 96 12.21 6.10 -4.88
CA GLY A 96 12.54 6.11 -3.46
C GLY A 96 11.33 6.28 -2.54
N TRP A 97 10.11 6.04 -3.04
CA TRP A 97 8.89 6.18 -2.25
C TRP A 97 8.59 4.95 -1.39
N VAL A 98 9.19 3.82 -1.72
CA VAL A 98 9.04 2.58 -0.95
C VAL A 98 10.19 2.49 0.03
N GLN A 99 9.87 2.50 1.33
CA GLN A 99 10.86 2.32 2.38
C GLN A 99 10.76 0.89 2.92
N THR A 100 11.61 0.01 2.39
CA THR A 100 11.77 -1.33 2.91
C THR A 100 12.76 -1.31 4.07
N TYR A 101 12.73 -2.34 4.92
CA TYR A 101 13.71 -2.51 5.98
C TYR A 101 15.15 -2.46 5.44
N ARG A 102 15.41 -3.11 4.30
CA ARG A 102 16.73 -3.09 3.67
C ARG A 102 17.12 -1.70 3.18
N ALA A 103 16.19 -0.97 2.61
CA ALA A 103 16.46 0.40 2.16
C ALA A 103 16.74 1.32 3.35
N ALA A 104 15.99 1.17 4.44
CA ALA A 104 16.21 1.93 5.66
C ALA A 104 17.57 1.63 6.28
N MET A 105 18.00 0.37 6.30
CA MET A 105 19.35 -0.02 6.76
C MET A 105 20.45 0.62 5.90
N ARG A 106 20.31 0.55 4.57
CA ARG A 106 21.31 1.15 3.66
C ARG A 106 21.39 2.67 3.79
N ALA A 107 20.28 3.32 4.09
CA ALA A 107 20.23 4.77 4.31
C ALA A 107 20.68 5.19 5.71
N GLY A 108 20.99 4.23 6.61
CA GLY A 108 21.42 4.52 7.96
C GLY A 108 20.29 5.01 8.87
N LEU A 109 19.04 4.70 8.56
CA LEU A 109 17.88 5.12 9.34
C LEU A 109 17.56 4.16 10.49
N ILE A 110 18.09 2.97 10.43
CA ILE A 110 17.95 1.94 11.47
C ILE A 110 19.21 1.12 11.58
#